data_b96cdc2d171ce1da5106b5e339210d94
#
_entry.id   b96cdc2d171ce1da5106b5e339210d94
#
_cell.length_a   1.000
_cell.length_b   1.000
_cell.length_c   1.000
_cell.angle_alpha   90.00
_cell.angle_beta   90.00
_cell.angle_gamma   90.00
#
_symmetry.space_group_name_H-M   'P 1'
#
loop_
_entity.id
_entity.type
_entity.pdbx_description
1 polymer ?
#
loop_
_entity_poly.entity_id
_entity_poly.type
_entity_poly.pdbx_seq_one_letter_code
_entity_poly.pdbx_strand_id
1 'polypeptide(L)'
;MILYHGSNTFGLTTLEPRLADHERPYVYMSTLEIVAGFYLVNAVERPYYWFPYGFDPDGTAHYHELYPNALREVSEGKSGCIYTVEADEKDVLPFKNIPYARLGTVPMKVVDCLEIPDCYQWLTEQERLGAFRLCRFEDKTEAQLRWWHGNILEYIAEKEMIKTPDCSYAAFVRRKFPDVWADYERLCAGGEQKERTQNGGTK
;
A
#
# COMPACT_ATOMS: atom_id res chain seq x y z
N MET A 1 -17.54 -18.41 -3.72
CA MET A 1 -17.37 -17.32 -2.72
C MET A 1 -17.42 -15.96 -3.39
N ILE A 2 -17.93 -14.93 -2.71
CA ILE A 2 -17.92 -13.55 -3.23
C ILE A 2 -16.57 -12.91 -2.89
N LEU A 3 -15.98 -12.24 -3.88
CA LEU A 3 -14.70 -11.52 -3.75
C LEU A 3 -14.79 -10.16 -4.44
N TYR A 4 -13.98 -9.23 -3.98
CA TYR A 4 -13.93 -7.84 -4.43
C TYR A 4 -12.55 -7.48 -4.98
N HIS A 5 -12.53 -6.72 -6.09
CA HIS A 5 -11.32 -6.21 -6.72
C HIS A 5 -11.46 -4.72 -6.98
N GLY A 6 -10.54 -3.92 -6.44
CA GLY A 6 -10.48 -2.48 -6.71
C GLY A 6 -9.63 -2.17 -7.94
N SER A 7 -10.13 -1.33 -8.82
CA SER A 7 -9.42 -0.88 -10.02
C SER A 7 -9.80 0.55 -10.40
N ASN A 8 -8.85 1.30 -10.95
CA ASN A 8 -9.11 2.58 -11.59
C ASN A 8 -9.48 2.45 -13.09
N THR A 9 -9.63 1.23 -13.58
CA THR A 9 -10.09 0.94 -14.94
C THR A 9 -11.58 0.63 -14.91
N PHE A 10 -12.35 1.30 -15.74
CA PHE A 10 -13.80 1.13 -15.84
C PHE A 10 -14.17 0.09 -16.89
N GLY A 11 -15.37 -0.50 -16.77
CA GLY A 11 -15.98 -1.36 -17.79
C GLY A 11 -15.35 -2.74 -17.92
N LEU A 12 -14.65 -3.23 -16.90
CA LEU A 12 -14.12 -4.60 -16.93
C LEU A 12 -15.24 -5.61 -16.77
N THR A 13 -15.32 -6.56 -17.68
CA THR A 13 -16.25 -7.71 -17.63
C THR A 13 -15.58 -8.98 -17.15
N THR A 14 -14.25 -8.99 -17.20
CA THR A 14 -13.39 -10.09 -16.73
C THR A 14 -12.15 -9.50 -16.12
N LEU A 15 -11.72 -10.05 -14.98
CA LEU A 15 -10.46 -9.71 -14.34
C LEU A 15 -9.42 -10.75 -14.75
N GLU A 16 -8.42 -10.32 -15.49
CA GLU A 16 -7.34 -11.19 -15.97
C GLU A 16 -6.19 -11.25 -14.95
N PRO A 17 -5.62 -12.45 -14.68
CA PRO A 17 -4.42 -12.56 -13.88
C PRO A 17 -3.27 -11.74 -14.49
N ARG A 18 -2.61 -10.92 -13.67
CA ARG A 18 -1.48 -10.06 -14.08
C ARG A 18 -0.26 -10.32 -13.22
N LEU A 19 0.91 -10.28 -13.85
CA LEU A 19 2.17 -10.29 -13.14
C LEU A 19 2.34 -8.94 -12.44
N ALA A 20 2.51 -8.99 -11.11
CA ALA A 20 2.79 -7.82 -10.28
C ALA A 20 3.94 -8.16 -9.32
N ASP A 21 3.71 -8.13 -8.01
CA ASP A 21 4.75 -8.34 -6.99
C ASP A 21 5.10 -9.83 -6.76
N HIS A 22 4.49 -10.74 -7.50
CA HIS A 22 4.73 -12.18 -7.40
C HIS A 22 5.31 -12.73 -8.71
N GLU A 23 5.99 -13.88 -8.60
CA GLU A 23 6.59 -14.58 -9.75
C GLU A 23 5.55 -15.13 -10.74
N ARG A 24 4.28 -15.18 -10.35
CA ARG A 24 3.16 -15.68 -11.16
C ARG A 24 2.06 -14.63 -11.29
N PRO A 25 1.32 -14.63 -12.42
CA PRO A 25 0.18 -13.74 -12.58
C PRO A 25 -0.99 -14.17 -11.70
N TYR A 26 -1.63 -13.20 -11.04
CA TYR A 26 -2.81 -13.38 -10.21
C TYR A 26 -3.82 -12.24 -10.41
N VAL A 27 -5.09 -12.54 -10.08
CA VAL A 27 -6.10 -11.52 -9.78
C VAL A 27 -6.08 -11.28 -8.28
N TYR A 28 -5.71 -10.08 -7.85
CA TYR A 28 -5.68 -9.70 -6.43
C TYR A 28 -7.07 -9.29 -5.99
N MET A 29 -7.62 -9.95 -4.99
CA MET A 29 -8.98 -9.75 -4.50
C MET A 29 -9.02 -9.79 -2.98
N SER A 30 -10.16 -9.39 -2.41
CA SER A 30 -10.42 -9.49 -0.99
C SER A 30 -11.84 -10.02 -0.73
N THR A 31 -12.02 -10.64 0.42
CA THR A 31 -13.36 -10.96 0.95
C THR A 31 -14.05 -9.75 1.58
N LEU A 32 -13.32 -8.65 1.77
CA LEU A 32 -13.84 -7.38 2.32
C LEU A 32 -13.82 -6.31 1.23
N GLU A 33 -14.98 -5.71 0.95
CA GLU A 33 -15.14 -4.65 -0.03
C GLU A 33 -14.26 -3.44 0.27
N ILE A 34 -14.18 -3.03 1.54
CA ILE A 34 -13.35 -1.90 1.96
C ILE A 34 -11.86 -2.08 1.61
N VAL A 35 -11.35 -3.31 1.69
CA VAL A 35 -9.97 -3.60 1.29
C VAL A 35 -9.78 -3.38 -0.21
N ALA A 36 -10.73 -3.82 -1.05
CA ALA A 36 -10.71 -3.50 -2.47
C ALA A 36 -10.77 -1.98 -2.71
N GLY A 37 -11.53 -1.25 -1.89
CA GLY A 37 -11.60 0.21 -1.89
C GLY A 37 -10.26 0.90 -1.70
N PHE A 38 -9.40 0.39 -0.83
CA PHE A 38 -8.05 0.94 -0.64
C PHE A 38 -7.17 0.83 -1.89
N TYR A 39 -7.43 -0.12 -2.77
CA TYR A 39 -6.69 -0.30 -4.03
C TYR A 39 -7.23 0.48 -5.22
N LEU A 40 -8.33 1.23 -5.07
CA LEU A 40 -8.83 2.15 -6.10
C LEU A 40 -7.85 3.27 -6.41
N VAL A 41 -7.15 3.72 -5.40
CA VAL A 41 -6.14 4.77 -5.53
C VAL A 41 -4.83 4.12 -5.95
N ASN A 42 -4.60 4.03 -7.26
CA ASN A 42 -3.29 3.68 -7.77
C ASN A 42 -2.34 4.85 -7.48
N ALA A 43 -1.63 4.76 -6.37
CA ALA A 43 -0.64 5.75 -6.01
C ALA A 43 0.48 5.71 -7.05
N VAL A 44 0.46 6.68 -7.93
CA VAL A 44 1.50 6.89 -8.96
C VAL A 44 2.84 7.16 -8.29
N GLU A 45 2.81 7.84 -7.15
CA GLU A 45 3.96 8.07 -6.29
C GLU A 45 3.91 7.09 -5.15
N ARG A 46 4.26 5.91 -5.46
CA ARG A 46 4.37 4.86 -4.46
C ARG A 46 5.44 5.25 -3.44
N PRO A 47 5.21 4.88 -2.24
CA PRO A 47 4.91 3.54 -1.76
C PRO A 47 3.44 3.31 -1.41
N TYR A 48 2.71 2.68 -2.28
CA TYR A 48 1.34 2.24 -2.00
C TYR A 48 1.28 1.06 -1.02
N TYR A 49 2.34 0.27 -0.84
CA TYR A 49 2.48 -0.71 0.24
C TYR A 49 2.68 -0.02 1.58
N TRP A 50 2.80 1.25 1.57
CA TRP A 50 2.59 2.11 2.70
C TRP A 50 1.11 2.52 2.77
N PHE A 51 0.21 1.75 2.15
CA PHE A 51 -1.12 1.60 2.62
C PHE A 51 -1.01 0.88 3.95
N PRO A 52 -0.85 1.58 5.03
CA PRO A 52 -0.71 0.96 6.32
C PRO A 52 -2.10 0.60 6.78
N TYR A 53 -2.75 -0.26 6.03
CA TYR A 53 -3.95 -0.90 6.49
C TYR A 53 -3.60 -2.21 7.19
N GLY A 54 -4.41 -2.56 8.13
CA GLY A 54 -4.32 -3.79 8.88
C GLY A 54 -5.68 -4.16 9.42
N PHE A 55 -5.70 -5.08 10.35
CA PHE A 55 -6.94 -5.57 10.95
C PHE A 55 -6.80 -5.64 12.45
N ASP A 56 -7.83 -5.17 13.15
CA ASP A 56 -7.97 -5.38 14.57
C ASP A 56 -8.30 -6.86 14.86
N PRO A 57 -8.16 -7.34 16.11
CA PRO A 57 -8.45 -8.74 16.46
C PRO A 57 -9.89 -9.18 16.16
N ASP A 58 -10.83 -8.25 16.07
CA ASP A 58 -12.23 -8.50 15.71
C ASP A 58 -12.46 -8.54 14.18
N GLY A 59 -11.41 -8.31 13.38
CA GLY A 59 -11.46 -8.29 11.94
C GLY A 59 -11.79 -6.93 11.32
N THR A 60 -12.00 -5.89 12.11
CA THR A 60 -12.21 -4.53 11.61
C THR A 60 -10.97 -4.03 10.90
N ALA A 61 -11.13 -3.60 9.66
CA ALA A 61 -10.03 -2.98 8.91
C ALA A 61 -9.67 -1.62 9.53
N HIS A 62 -8.38 -1.30 9.52
CA HIS A 62 -7.92 0.04 9.88
C HIS A 62 -6.92 0.56 8.85
N TYR A 63 -6.88 1.89 8.69
CA TYR A 63 -5.92 2.58 7.82
C TYR A 63 -5.15 3.62 8.67
N HIS A 64 -3.82 3.64 8.58
CA HIS A 64 -2.98 4.58 9.30
C HIS A 64 -2.45 5.68 8.38
N GLU A 65 -2.76 6.92 8.65
CA GLU A 65 -2.09 8.03 7.98
C GLU A 65 -0.63 8.12 8.44
N LEU A 66 0.32 8.11 7.50
CA LEU A 66 1.75 8.21 7.80
C LEU A 66 2.25 9.66 7.80
N TYR A 67 1.46 10.58 7.28
CA TYR A 67 1.65 12.02 7.31
C TYR A 67 0.28 12.70 7.33
N PRO A 68 0.19 13.99 7.70
CA PRO A 68 -1.10 14.69 7.82
C PRO A 68 -1.93 14.61 6.53
N ASN A 69 -3.21 14.26 6.66
CA ASN A 69 -4.17 14.16 5.55
C ASN A 69 -3.76 13.17 4.43
N ALA A 70 -3.01 12.12 4.76
CA ALA A 70 -2.50 11.17 3.76
C ALA A 70 -3.63 10.52 2.96
N LEU A 71 -4.72 10.07 3.63
CA LEU A 71 -5.86 9.45 2.95
C LEU A 71 -6.49 10.40 1.94
N ARG A 72 -6.70 11.65 2.33
CA ARG A 72 -7.26 12.67 1.45
C ARG A 72 -6.38 12.92 0.23
N GLU A 73 -5.08 13.13 0.46
CA GLU A 73 -4.12 13.43 -0.61
C GLU A 73 -4.05 12.33 -1.66
N VAL A 74 -4.10 11.06 -1.23
CA VAL A 74 -4.01 9.94 -2.17
C VAL A 74 -5.32 9.60 -2.87
N SER A 75 -6.47 10.04 -2.36
CA SER A 75 -7.78 9.57 -2.84
C SER A 75 -8.74 10.66 -3.34
N GLU A 76 -8.59 11.93 -2.92
CA GLU A 76 -9.47 13.02 -3.35
C GLU A 76 -9.38 13.26 -4.86
N GLY A 77 -10.54 13.38 -5.50
CA GLY A 77 -10.66 13.59 -6.95
C GLY A 77 -10.26 12.38 -7.79
N LYS A 78 -10.01 11.22 -7.19
CA LYS A 78 -9.77 9.98 -7.92
C LYS A 78 -11.02 9.13 -7.96
N SER A 79 -11.23 8.45 -9.08
CA SER A 79 -12.37 7.59 -9.33
C SER A 79 -11.91 6.16 -9.64
N GLY A 80 -12.82 5.22 -9.51
CA GLY A 80 -12.57 3.81 -9.82
C GLY A 80 -13.80 2.94 -9.67
N CYS A 81 -13.59 1.64 -9.72
CA CYS A 81 -14.63 0.62 -9.58
C CYS A 81 -14.21 -0.44 -8.57
N ILE A 82 -15.17 -0.88 -7.77
CA ILE A 82 -15.06 -2.13 -7.03
C ILE A 82 -15.85 -3.18 -7.80
N TYR A 83 -15.13 -4.16 -8.35
CA TYR A 83 -15.70 -5.28 -9.09
C TYR A 83 -15.99 -6.44 -8.14
N THR A 84 -17.19 -7.00 -8.26
CA THR A 84 -17.58 -8.21 -7.55
C THR A 84 -17.45 -9.40 -8.48
N VAL A 85 -16.87 -10.49 -7.98
CA VAL A 85 -16.78 -11.77 -8.68
C VAL A 85 -17.31 -12.91 -7.80
N GLU A 86 -17.90 -13.93 -8.44
CA GLU A 86 -18.19 -15.22 -7.81
C GLU A 86 -17.09 -16.19 -8.21
N ALA A 87 -16.29 -16.63 -7.25
CA ALA A 87 -15.18 -17.53 -7.50
C ALA A 87 -15.39 -18.91 -6.87
N ASP A 88 -14.97 -19.94 -7.59
CA ASP A 88 -14.83 -21.29 -7.03
C ASP A 88 -13.59 -21.34 -6.11
N GLU A 89 -13.68 -22.06 -5.00
CA GLU A 89 -12.57 -22.17 -4.03
C GLU A 89 -11.31 -22.78 -4.65
N LYS A 90 -11.45 -23.68 -5.64
CA LYS A 90 -10.33 -24.32 -6.34
C LYS A 90 -9.49 -23.34 -7.18
N ASP A 91 -10.10 -22.21 -7.59
CA ASP A 91 -9.49 -21.19 -8.46
C ASP A 91 -8.88 -20.03 -7.66
N VAL A 92 -8.89 -20.13 -6.32
CA VAL A 92 -8.49 -19.06 -5.42
C VAL A 92 -7.52 -19.57 -4.36
N LEU A 93 -6.41 -18.85 -4.17
CA LEU A 93 -5.44 -19.13 -3.13
C LEU A 93 -5.53 -18.07 -2.00
N PRO A 94 -5.33 -18.45 -0.73
CA PRO A 94 -5.17 -17.48 0.34
C PRO A 94 -3.85 -16.71 0.17
N PHE A 95 -3.86 -15.44 0.52
CA PHE A 95 -2.63 -14.66 0.60
C PHE A 95 -2.05 -14.80 2.02
N LYS A 96 -0.86 -15.40 2.13
CA LYS A 96 -0.31 -15.86 3.42
C LYS A 96 -0.22 -14.79 4.51
N ASN A 97 0.04 -13.54 4.13
CA ASN A 97 0.32 -12.46 5.07
C ASN A 97 -0.86 -11.50 5.29
N ILE A 98 -1.96 -11.66 4.55
CA ILE A 98 -3.12 -10.77 4.63
C ILE A 98 -4.38 -11.62 4.74
N PRO A 99 -5.05 -11.68 5.90
CA PRO A 99 -6.12 -12.64 6.20
C PRO A 99 -7.27 -12.65 5.19
N TYR A 100 -7.67 -11.49 4.73
CA TYR A 100 -8.83 -11.32 3.84
C TYR A 100 -8.47 -11.25 2.35
N ALA A 101 -7.18 -11.20 2.00
CA ALA A 101 -6.75 -11.18 0.61
C ALA A 101 -6.80 -12.56 -0.02
N ARG A 102 -7.11 -12.58 -1.31
CA ARG A 102 -7.23 -13.79 -2.15
C ARG A 102 -6.56 -13.55 -3.49
N LEU A 103 -5.97 -14.60 -4.01
CA LEU A 103 -5.27 -14.63 -5.30
C LEU A 103 -6.03 -15.52 -6.26
N GLY A 104 -6.68 -14.92 -7.24
CA GLY A 104 -7.32 -15.67 -8.34
C GLY A 104 -6.28 -16.19 -9.33
N THR A 105 -6.33 -17.48 -9.66
CA THR A 105 -5.36 -18.16 -10.52
C THR A 105 -5.80 -18.27 -11.97
N VAL A 106 -7.05 -17.94 -12.24
CA VAL A 106 -7.69 -17.97 -13.57
C VAL A 106 -8.43 -16.64 -13.82
N PRO A 107 -8.83 -16.34 -15.07
CA PRO A 107 -9.70 -15.20 -15.35
C PRO A 107 -11.00 -15.29 -14.54
N MET A 108 -11.39 -14.17 -13.91
CA MET A 108 -12.57 -14.07 -13.06
C MET A 108 -13.65 -13.25 -13.74
N LYS A 109 -14.83 -13.83 -13.95
CA LYS A 109 -15.97 -13.12 -14.53
C LYS A 109 -16.52 -12.13 -13.52
N VAL A 110 -16.67 -10.87 -13.94
CA VAL A 110 -17.33 -9.84 -13.15
C VAL A 110 -18.83 -10.10 -13.15
N VAL A 111 -19.44 -10.05 -11.97
CA VAL A 111 -20.90 -10.20 -11.78
C VAL A 111 -21.56 -8.89 -11.38
N ASP A 112 -20.82 -7.97 -10.77
CA ASP A 112 -21.31 -6.64 -10.40
C ASP A 112 -20.16 -5.63 -10.35
N CYS A 113 -20.48 -4.34 -10.44
CA CYS A 113 -19.51 -3.24 -10.39
C CYS A 113 -20.12 -2.04 -9.66
N LEU A 114 -19.47 -1.63 -8.57
CA LEU A 114 -19.74 -0.36 -7.90
C LEU A 114 -18.80 0.71 -8.45
N GLU A 115 -19.34 1.68 -9.20
CA GLU A 115 -18.59 2.84 -9.67
C GLU A 115 -18.48 3.88 -8.55
N ILE A 116 -17.26 4.36 -8.31
CA ILE A 116 -16.92 5.32 -7.27
C ILE A 116 -16.36 6.58 -7.94
N PRO A 117 -17.15 7.65 -7.99
CA PRO A 117 -16.76 8.89 -8.67
C PRO A 117 -15.69 9.68 -7.93
N ASP A 118 -15.64 9.57 -6.60
CA ASP A 118 -14.61 10.16 -5.74
C ASP A 118 -14.26 9.21 -4.60
N CYS A 119 -13.03 8.70 -4.64
CA CYS A 119 -12.57 7.70 -3.67
C CYS A 119 -12.50 8.27 -2.25
N TYR A 120 -12.14 9.55 -2.07
CA TYR A 120 -12.06 10.14 -0.74
C TYR A 120 -13.45 10.28 -0.09
N GLN A 121 -14.43 10.74 -0.85
CA GLN A 121 -15.81 10.85 -0.37
C GLN A 121 -16.36 9.47 0.00
N TRP A 122 -16.13 8.46 -0.85
CA TRP A 122 -16.57 7.10 -0.59
C TRP A 122 -15.89 6.53 0.67
N LEU A 123 -14.58 6.65 0.81
CA LEU A 123 -13.83 6.19 1.98
C LEU A 123 -14.29 6.90 3.26
N THR A 124 -14.55 8.20 3.20
CA THR A 124 -15.07 8.96 4.34
C THR A 124 -16.45 8.43 4.79
N GLU A 125 -17.30 8.08 3.83
CA GLU A 125 -18.60 7.48 4.14
C GLU A 125 -18.44 6.07 4.71
N GLN A 126 -17.50 5.27 4.20
CA GLN A 126 -17.21 3.94 4.75
C GLN A 126 -16.68 4.01 6.19
N GLU A 127 -15.83 5.01 6.51
CA GLU A 127 -15.39 5.29 7.88
C GLU A 127 -16.60 5.62 8.77
N ARG A 128 -17.47 6.51 8.32
CA ARG A 128 -18.69 6.89 9.05
C ARG A 128 -19.63 5.71 9.33
N LEU A 129 -19.71 4.77 8.39
CA LEU A 129 -20.49 3.53 8.51
C LEU A 129 -19.81 2.45 9.37
N GLY A 130 -18.56 2.67 9.77
CA GLY A 130 -17.80 1.73 10.58
C GLY A 130 -17.21 0.56 9.81
N ALA A 131 -17.13 0.64 8.46
CA ALA A 131 -16.52 -0.40 7.63
C ALA A 131 -15.00 -0.50 7.83
N PHE A 132 -14.37 0.59 8.27
CA PHE A 132 -12.98 0.62 8.71
C PHE A 132 -12.76 1.76 9.71
N ARG A 133 -11.62 1.76 10.37
CA ARG A 133 -11.18 2.81 11.29
C ARG A 133 -10.00 3.59 10.70
N LEU A 134 -10.15 4.91 10.56
CA LEU A 134 -9.05 5.79 10.18
C LEU A 134 -8.23 6.17 11.42
N CYS A 135 -6.96 5.77 11.44
CA CYS A 135 -6.00 6.18 12.47
C CYS A 135 -5.25 7.43 11.97
N ARG A 136 -5.72 8.60 12.35
CA ARG A 136 -5.21 9.88 11.88
C ARG A 136 -3.76 10.08 12.30
N PHE A 137 -3.03 10.85 11.51
CA PHE A 137 -1.64 11.15 11.82
C PHE A 137 -1.51 11.88 13.16
N GLU A 138 -2.40 12.83 13.42
CA GLU A 138 -2.41 13.70 14.60
C GLU A 138 -2.66 12.92 15.91
N ASP A 139 -3.30 11.75 15.82
CA ASP A 139 -3.62 10.91 16.98
C ASP A 139 -2.47 9.95 17.36
N LYS A 140 -1.37 9.96 16.59
CA LYS A 140 -0.26 9.05 16.84
C LYS A 140 0.59 9.49 18.02
N THR A 141 0.93 8.52 18.84
CA THR A 141 1.92 8.72 19.91
C THR A 141 3.34 8.85 19.33
N GLU A 142 4.23 9.49 20.09
CA GLU A 142 5.65 9.56 19.72
C GLU A 142 6.28 8.17 19.49
N ALA A 143 5.85 7.15 20.26
CA ALA A 143 6.35 5.79 20.09
C ALA A 143 5.95 5.21 18.73
N GLN A 144 4.71 5.44 18.30
CA GLN A 144 4.23 5.04 16.99
C GLN A 144 4.94 5.81 15.86
N LEU A 145 5.16 7.10 16.02
CA LEU A 145 5.91 7.91 15.04
C LEU A 145 7.36 7.41 14.91
N ARG A 146 8.04 7.11 16.02
CA ARG A 146 9.40 6.52 15.99
C ARG A 146 9.41 5.15 15.32
N TRP A 147 8.41 4.32 15.59
CA TRP A 147 8.29 3.00 14.96
C TRP A 147 8.11 3.13 13.44
N TRP A 148 7.22 4.02 12.97
CA TRP A 148 7.04 4.28 11.54
C TRP A 148 8.31 4.85 10.90
N HIS A 149 8.97 5.80 11.55
CA HIS A 149 10.26 6.34 11.10
C HIS A 149 11.28 5.21 10.86
N GLY A 150 11.44 4.31 11.82
CA GLY A 150 12.35 3.18 11.70
C GLY A 150 12.01 2.24 10.54
N ASN A 151 10.74 1.89 10.38
CA ASN A 151 10.30 1.01 9.27
C ASN A 151 10.51 1.67 7.90
N ILE A 152 10.24 2.97 7.77
CA ILE A 152 10.47 3.69 6.53
C ILE A 152 11.96 3.73 6.21
N LEU A 153 12.79 4.00 7.20
CA LEU A 153 14.25 4.05 7.07
C LEU A 153 14.81 2.69 6.63
N GLU A 154 14.41 1.61 7.28
CA GLU A 154 14.80 0.26 6.93
C GLU A 154 14.42 -0.08 5.49
N TYR A 155 13.18 0.23 5.11
CA TYR A 155 12.67 -0.03 3.77
C TYR A 155 13.47 0.70 2.68
N ILE A 156 13.73 2.01 2.85
CA ILE A 156 14.48 2.78 1.84
C ILE A 156 15.96 2.36 1.78
N ALA A 157 16.49 1.86 2.91
CA ALA A 157 17.84 1.29 2.97
C ALA A 157 17.91 -0.06 2.24
N GLU A 158 16.95 -0.96 2.45
CA GLU A 158 16.87 -2.24 1.72
C GLU A 158 16.73 -2.05 0.20
N LYS A 159 16.01 -1.02 -0.21
CA LYS A 159 15.86 -0.66 -1.65
C LYS A 159 17.04 0.15 -2.19
N GLU A 160 18.04 0.42 -1.38
CA GLU A 160 19.21 1.22 -1.76
C GLU A 160 18.84 2.52 -2.48
N MET A 161 17.81 3.24 -2.00
CA MET A 161 17.23 4.39 -2.71
C MET A 161 18.23 5.53 -2.94
N ILE A 162 19.32 5.59 -2.15
CA ILE A 162 20.39 6.57 -2.36
C ILE A 162 21.04 6.43 -3.75
N LYS A 163 20.99 5.24 -4.34
CA LYS A 163 21.53 4.96 -5.67
C LYS A 163 20.63 5.44 -6.81
N THR A 164 19.35 5.74 -6.50
CA THR A 164 18.35 6.21 -7.46
C THR A 164 17.63 7.46 -6.95
N PRO A 165 18.37 8.55 -6.62
CA PRO A 165 17.80 9.70 -5.91
C PRO A 165 16.75 10.47 -6.71
N ASP A 166 16.73 10.31 -8.04
CA ASP A 166 15.80 10.99 -8.94
C ASP A 166 14.53 10.17 -9.26
N CYS A 167 14.40 8.96 -8.70
CA CYS A 167 13.18 8.20 -8.88
C CYS A 167 12.02 8.83 -8.07
N SER A 168 10.79 8.59 -8.54
CA SER A 168 9.57 9.14 -7.91
C SER A 168 9.44 8.77 -6.44
N TYR A 169 9.95 7.60 -6.06
CA TYR A 169 10.00 7.12 -4.70
C TYR A 169 10.88 7.95 -3.78
N ALA A 170 12.12 8.20 -4.19
CA ALA A 170 13.05 9.02 -3.44
C ALA A 170 12.53 10.45 -3.31
N ALA A 171 11.93 11.00 -4.37
CA ALA A 171 11.28 12.30 -4.36
C ALA A 171 10.11 12.35 -3.36
N PHE A 172 9.27 11.31 -3.33
CA PHE A 172 8.17 11.19 -2.38
C PHE A 172 8.69 11.13 -0.93
N VAL A 173 9.67 10.27 -0.63
CA VAL A 173 10.22 10.14 0.74
C VAL A 173 10.84 11.46 1.21
N ARG A 174 11.64 12.12 0.38
CA ARG A 174 12.22 13.44 0.71
C ARG A 174 11.15 14.47 1.04
N ARG A 175 10.03 14.48 0.30
CA ARG A 175 8.94 15.43 0.49
C ARG A 175 8.11 15.13 1.74
N LYS A 176 7.80 13.86 1.99
CA LYS A 176 6.86 13.45 3.04
C LYS A 176 7.54 13.07 4.35
N PHE A 177 8.77 12.58 4.28
CA PHE A 177 9.55 12.10 5.42
C PHE A 177 10.98 12.66 5.39
N PRO A 178 11.16 14.00 5.41
CA PRO A 178 12.46 14.64 5.28
C PRO A 178 13.46 14.18 6.34
N ASP A 179 13.00 13.98 7.58
CA ASP A 179 13.85 13.52 8.68
C ASP A 179 14.35 12.10 8.48
N VAL A 180 13.48 11.20 7.95
CA VAL A 180 13.87 9.82 7.59
C VAL A 180 14.91 9.84 6.48
N TRP A 181 14.73 10.69 5.47
CA TRP A 181 15.69 10.81 4.38
C TRP A 181 17.05 11.33 4.87
N ALA A 182 17.06 12.34 5.75
CA ALA A 182 18.29 12.86 6.34
C ALA A 182 19.03 11.80 7.17
N ASP A 183 18.31 10.96 7.91
CA ASP A 183 18.90 9.83 8.64
C ASP A 183 19.49 8.79 7.71
N TYR A 184 18.81 8.52 6.60
CA TYR A 184 19.29 7.60 5.57
C TYR A 184 20.59 8.08 4.93
N GLU A 185 20.68 9.37 4.55
CA GLU A 185 21.91 9.97 4.01
C GLU A 185 23.08 9.86 5.01
N ARG A 186 22.81 10.08 6.31
CA ARG A 186 23.83 9.93 7.37
C ARG A 186 24.32 8.50 7.50
N LEU A 187 23.43 7.52 7.44
CA LEU A 187 23.79 6.10 7.47
C LEU A 187 24.68 5.70 6.28
N CYS A 188 24.35 6.16 5.08
CA CYS A 188 25.12 5.89 3.87
C CYS A 188 26.52 6.53 3.96
N ALA A 189 26.63 7.77 4.37
CA ALA A 189 27.91 8.47 4.54
C ALA A 189 28.81 7.83 5.62
N GLY A 190 28.22 7.34 6.71
CA GLY A 190 28.95 6.61 7.77
C GLY A 190 29.45 5.24 7.34
N GLY A 191 28.73 4.56 6.45
CA GLY A 191 29.14 3.28 5.84
C GLY A 191 30.36 3.43 4.94
N GLU A 192 30.36 4.45 4.07
CA GLU A 192 31.50 4.73 3.16
C GLU A 192 32.79 5.07 3.91
N GLN A 193 32.69 5.75 5.04
CA GLN A 193 33.88 6.05 5.87
C GLN A 193 34.50 4.80 6.50
N LYS A 194 33.68 3.83 6.93
CA LYS A 194 34.18 2.57 7.49
C LYS A 194 34.87 1.69 6.44
N GLU A 195 34.35 1.64 5.23
CA GLU A 195 34.97 0.88 4.13
C GLU A 195 36.32 1.50 3.69
N ARG A 196 36.41 2.82 3.62
CA ARG A 196 37.67 3.53 3.29
C ARG A 196 38.75 3.31 4.35
N THR A 197 38.37 3.20 5.62
CA THR A 197 39.31 2.99 6.72
C THR A 197 39.83 1.54 6.76
N GLN A 198 39.01 0.57 6.35
CA GLN A 198 39.41 -0.84 6.28
C GLN A 198 40.29 -1.15 5.05
N ASN A 199 40.08 -0.46 3.94
CA ASN A 199 40.87 -0.67 2.71
C ASN A 199 42.17 0.19 2.65
N GLY A 200 42.36 1.14 3.57
CA GLY A 200 43.53 2.02 3.64
C GLY A 200 44.67 1.49 4.50
N GLY A 201 44.54 0.29 5.07
CA GLY A 201 45.49 -0.27 6.05
C GLY A 201 46.51 -1.29 5.51
N THR A 202 46.71 -1.37 4.18
CA THR A 202 47.73 -2.27 3.60
C THR A 202 48.67 -1.48 2.70
N LYS A 203 49.73 -0.93 3.28
CA LYS A 203 50.97 -0.56 2.60
C LYS A 203 52.13 -1.00 3.43
#